data_6ee25229bae58a4d48127670b59a4bff
#
_entry.id   6ee25229bae58a4d48127670b59a4bff
#
_cell.length_a   1.000
_cell.length_b   1.000
_cell.length_c   1.000
_cell.angle_alpha   90.00
_cell.angle_beta   90.00
_cell.angle_gamma   90.00
#
_symmetry.space_group_name_H-M   'P 1'
#
loop_
_entity.id
_entity.type
_entity.pdbx_description
1 polymer ?
#
loop_
_entity_poly.entity_id
_entity_poly.type
_entity_poly.pdbx_seq_one_letter_code
_entity_poly.pdbx_strand_id
1 'polypeptide(L)'
;QIASVDATGAYSEAFGASNSAFVVERTKGQWRIAEAPDGVVIDESRFARVYDDYALQYFDQTWERLVPDVRWFPRRATVATTIAQSLIGGAPRPWLDPAVQSAFPQEVQLARDAVPIDPDQIADVALNRAALGLDPTTLARMRTQLQATLVAAGVQIDQVRFTVVGRALEAGVVEVVTDTADAGSLVIKDGTFGMLVGGEITPIPGVTD
;
A
#
# COMPACT_ATOMS: atom_id res chain seq x y z
N GLN A 1 4.93 22.40 13.73
CA GLN A 1 4.62 21.72 12.46
C GLN A 1 4.06 20.34 12.79
N ILE A 2 2.97 19.94 12.18
CA ILE A 2 2.31 18.64 12.42
C ILE A 2 2.21 17.94 11.07
N ALA A 3 2.90 16.82 10.91
CA ALA A 3 2.66 15.88 9.82
C ALA A 3 1.37 15.12 10.08
N SER A 4 0.73 14.57 9.08
CA SER A 4 -0.51 13.82 9.23
C SER A 4 -0.50 12.51 8.45
N VAL A 5 -1.21 11.53 8.98
CA VAL A 5 -1.58 10.31 8.26
C VAL A 5 -3.10 10.30 8.20
N ASP A 6 -3.66 10.20 7.01
CA ASP A 6 -5.10 10.14 6.81
C ASP A 6 -5.67 8.72 7.02
N ALA A 7 -6.99 8.58 6.88
CA ALA A 7 -7.67 7.29 7.05
C ALA A 7 -7.23 6.24 6.00
N THR A 8 -6.63 6.64 4.89
CA THR A 8 -6.10 5.75 3.86
C THR A 8 -4.65 5.36 4.09
N GLY A 9 -4.03 5.87 5.17
CA GLY A 9 -2.62 5.67 5.47
C GLY A 9 -1.67 6.59 4.70
N ALA A 10 -2.19 7.57 3.95
CA ALA A 10 -1.35 8.50 3.22
C ALA A 10 -0.69 9.50 4.17
N TYR A 11 0.64 9.53 4.15
CA TYR A 11 1.43 10.48 4.92
C TYR A 11 1.58 11.80 4.18
N SER A 12 1.38 12.87 4.90
CA SER A 12 1.61 14.24 4.43
C SER A 12 2.56 14.96 5.37
N GLU A 13 3.63 15.51 4.80
CA GLU A 13 4.58 16.31 5.56
C GLU A 13 3.94 17.59 6.10
N ALA A 14 4.54 18.11 7.16
CA ALA A 14 4.09 19.36 7.77
C ALA A 14 4.54 20.58 6.97
N PHE A 15 3.62 21.28 6.36
CA PHE A 15 3.87 22.56 5.73
C PHE A 15 3.33 23.71 6.61
N GLY A 16 4.24 24.48 7.21
CA GLY A 16 3.90 25.68 7.99
C GLY A 16 3.28 25.39 9.37
N ALA A 17 2.58 26.37 9.91
CA ALA A 17 1.88 26.26 11.18
C ALA A 17 0.51 25.64 10.99
N SER A 18 0.16 24.68 11.84
CA SER A 18 -1.17 24.07 11.88
C SER A 18 -1.96 24.64 13.07
N ASN A 19 -3.17 25.11 12.82
CA ASN A 19 -4.09 25.59 13.84
C ASN A 19 -5.25 24.60 14.00
N SER A 20 -5.51 24.18 15.23
CA SER A 20 -6.66 23.34 15.58
C SER A 20 -7.64 24.16 16.42
N ALA A 21 -8.90 24.27 15.99
CA ALA A 21 -9.95 24.93 16.71
C ALA A 21 -10.70 23.93 17.61
N PHE A 22 -10.93 24.31 18.84
CA PHE A 22 -11.74 23.56 19.82
C PHE A 22 -12.89 24.43 20.29
N VAL A 23 -14.08 23.86 20.32
CA VAL A 23 -15.24 24.51 20.95
C VAL A 23 -15.29 24.04 22.40
N VAL A 24 -15.34 24.99 23.35
CA VAL A 24 -15.46 24.70 24.77
C VAL A 24 -16.75 25.25 25.33
N GLU A 25 -17.42 24.48 26.14
CA GLU A 25 -18.67 24.84 26.82
C GLU A 25 -18.56 24.70 28.32
N ARG A 26 -19.29 25.54 29.06
CA ARG A 26 -19.36 25.44 30.51
C ARG A 26 -20.55 24.61 30.95
N THR A 27 -20.31 23.36 31.36
CA THR A 27 -21.33 22.44 31.84
C THR A 27 -21.17 22.19 33.33
N LYS A 28 -22.21 22.47 34.11
CA LYS A 28 -22.22 22.28 35.61
C LYS A 28 -21.02 22.97 36.29
N GLY A 29 -20.65 24.17 35.83
CA GLY A 29 -19.56 24.95 36.39
C GLY A 29 -18.14 24.57 35.91
N GLN A 30 -17.98 23.54 35.11
CA GLN A 30 -16.69 23.09 34.54
C GLN A 30 -16.64 23.35 33.03
N TRP A 31 -15.49 23.78 32.55
CA TRP A 31 -15.22 23.87 31.12
C TRP A 31 -14.95 22.48 30.54
N ARG A 32 -15.62 22.17 29.44
CA ARG A 32 -15.45 20.91 28.71
C ARG A 32 -15.31 21.19 27.23
N ILE A 33 -14.55 20.36 26.52
CA ILE A 33 -14.48 20.39 25.06
C ILE A 33 -15.80 19.81 24.56
N ALA A 34 -16.57 20.63 23.81
CA ALA A 34 -17.81 20.23 23.14
C ALA A 34 -17.53 19.72 21.73
N GLU A 35 -16.59 20.36 21.02
CA GLU A 35 -16.17 19.92 19.70
C GLU A 35 -14.63 19.94 19.61
N ALA A 36 -14.06 18.94 18.97
CA ALA A 36 -12.64 18.83 18.69
C ALA A 36 -12.46 18.41 17.22
N PRO A 37 -11.35 18.79 16.58
CA PRO A 37 -11.01 18.22 15.28
C PRO A 37 -10.86 16.70 15.35
N ASP A 38 -11.28 16.02 14.28
CA ASP A 38 -11.05 14.59 14.16
C ASP A 38 -9.55 14.30 14.10
N GLY A 39 -9.14 13.24 14.79
CA GLY A 39 -7.78 12.76 14.78
C GLY A 39 -7.16 12.63 16.16
N VAL A 40 -5.96 12.07 16.18
CA VAL A 40 -5.13 11.91 17.38
C VAL A 40 -3.78 12.56 17.14
N VAL A 41 -3.39 13.46 18.01
CA VAL A 41 -2.05 14.07 17.98
C VAL A 41 -1.13 13.26 18.88
N ILE A 42 -0.05 12.76 18.32
CA ILE A 42 0.98 12.00 19.04
C ILE A 42 2.36 12.57 18.70
N ASP A 43 3.31 12.38 19.58
CA ASP A 43 4.71 12.74 19.32
C ASP A 43 5.36 11.76 18.35
N GLU A 44 6.45 12.19 17.72
CA GLU A 44 7.18 11.41 16.71
C GLU A 44 7.68 10.06 17.27
N SER A 45 8.15 10.04 18.50
CA SER A 45 8.66 8.82 19.15
C SER A 45 7.55 7.80 19.38
N ARG A 46 6.34 8.25 19.69
CA ARG A 46 5.16 7.42 19.84
C ARG A 46 4.64 6.97 18.49
N PHE A 47 4.66 7.85 17.47
CA PHE A 47 4.29 7.50 16.11
C PHE A 47 5.13 6.32 15.60
N ALA A 48 6.45 6.40 15.67
CA ALA A 48 7.38 5.33 15.25
C ALA A 48 7.19 3.99 15.99
N ARG A 49 6.58 4.02 17.19
CA ARG A 49 6.27 2.80 17.95
C ARG A 49 4.92 2.18 17.61
N VAL A 50 3.97 3.00 17.20
CA VAL A 50 2.56 2.59 16.97
C VAL A 50 2.27 2.35 15.51
N TYR A 51 2.88 3.10 14.61
CA TYR A 51 2.71 2.99 13.17
C TYR A 51 3.92 2.35 12.49
N ASP A 52 3.66 1.73 11.36
CA ASP A 52 4.68 1.24 10.45
C ASP A 52 4.29 1.60 9.02
N ASP A 53 5.28 1.64 8.13
CA ASP A 53 5.03 1.83 6.72
C ASP A 53 4.89 0.49 6.00
N TYR A 54 3.95 0.45 5.06
CA TYR A 54 3.62 -0.73 4.29
C TYR A 54 3.50 -0.36 2.81
N ALA A 55 4.16 -1.12 1.95
CA ALA A 55 4.16 -0.91 0.51
C ALA A 55 2.98 -1.65 -0.15
N LEU A 56 1.90 -0.93 -0.47
CA LEU A 56 0.84 -1.45 -1.31
C LEU A 56 1.32 -1.51 -2.75
N GLN A 57 1.25 -2.69 -3.36
CA GLN A 57 1.74 -2.91 -4.72
C GLN A 57 0.64 -2.60 -5.74
N TYR A 58 0.93 -1.76 -6.71
CA TYR A 58 0.06 -1.47 -7.86
C TYR A 58 0.77 -1.88 -9.15
N PHE A 59 0.02 -2.31 -10.16
CA PHE A 59 0.62 -2.58 -11.46
C PHE A 59 0.97 -1.28 -12.18
N ASP A 60 2.04 -1.32 -12.97
CA ASP A 60 2.29 -0.30 -13.99
C ASP A 60 1.23 -0.37 -15.10
N GLN A 61 1.24 0.59 -16.03
CA GLN A 61 0.26 0.65 -17.12
C GLN A 61 0.37 -0.54 -18.11
N THR A 62 1.49 -1.28 -18.10
CA THR A 62 1.72 -2.44 -18.98
C THR A 62 1.32 -3.78 -18.35
N TRP A 63 0.99 -3.81 -17.04
CA TRP A 63 0.73 -5.00 -16.25
C TRP A 63 1.94 -5.92 -16.06
N GLU A 64 3.14 -5.41 -16.27
CA GLU A 64 4.37 -6.18 -16.19
C GLU A 64 5.09 -6.01 -14.87
N ARG A 65 4.93 -4.87 -14.20
CA ARG A 65 5.68 -4.51 -13.00
C ARG A 65 4.77 -4.09 -11.86
N LEU A 66 5.24 -4.30 -10.64
CA LEU A 66 4.60 -3.80 -9.44
C LEU A 66 5.36 -2.60 -8.89
N VAL A 67 4.62 -1.55 -8.59
CA VAL A 67 5.11 -0.26 -8.10
C VAL A 67 4.58 -0.05 -6.69
N PRO A 68 5.45 0.21 -5.69
CA PRO A 68 5.03 0.38 -4.31
C PRO A 68 4.41 1.76 -4.06
N ASP A 69 3.27 1.78 -3.38
CA ASP A 69 2.66 2.96 -2.77
C ASP A 69 2.73 2.83 -1.25
N VAL A 70 3.63 3.58 -0.63
CA VAL A 70 3.88 3.47 0.81
C VAL A 70 2.76 4.12 1.61
N ARG A 71 2.16 3.36 2.52
CA ARG A 71 1.08 3.75 3.43
C ARG A 71 1.45 3.46 4.87
N TRP A 72 0.96 4.27 5.79
CA TRP A 72 1.22 4.13 7.22
C TRP A 72 -0.01 3.60 7.95
N PHE A 73 0.12 2.44 8.57
CA PHE A 73 -0.94 1.85 9.38
C PHE A 73 -0.46 1.51 10.79
N PRO A 74 -1.37 1.46 11.78
CA PRO A 74 -1.02 0.98 13.10
C PRO A 74 -0.52 -0.46 13.08
N ARG A 75 0.55 -0.73 13.82
CA ARG A 75 1.08 -2.09 14.04
C ARG A 75 0.07 -2.90 14.84
N ARG A 76 -0.66 -3.77 14.20
CA ARG A 76 -1.66 -4.65 14.82
C ARG A 76 -1.56 -6.06 14.24
N ALA A 77 -2.03 -7.05 15.02
CA ALA A 77 -2.15 -8.43 14.54
C ALA A 77 -3.07 -8.56 13.30
N THR A 78 -3.95 -7.58 13.08
CA THR A 78 -4.89 -7.51 11.95
C THR A 78 -4.37 -6.68 10.77
N VAL A 79 -3.06 -6.42 10.70
CA VAL A 79 -2.48 -5.57 9.64
C VAL A 79 -2.78 -6.11 8.23
N ALA A 80 -2.77 -7.43 8.04
CA ALA A 80 -3.13 -8.06 6.77
C ALA A 80 -4.54 -7.66 6.31
N THR A 81 -5.50 -7.60 7.23
CA THR A 81 -6.87 -7.15 6.95
C THR A 81 -6.90 -5.68 6.54
N THR A 82 -6.20 -4.80 7.28
CA THR A 82 -6.13 -3.36 6.98
C THR A 82 -5.52 -3.11 5.61
N ILE A 83 -4.43 -3.80 5.29
CA ILE A 83 -3.75 -3.72 3.99
C ILE A 83 -4.67 -4.19 2.87
N ALA A 84 -5.32 -5.35 3.03
CA ALA A 84 -6.26 -5.87 2.02
C ALA A 84 -7.44 -4.92 1.81
N GLN A 85 -8.02 -4.35 2.87
CA GLN A 85 -9.09 -3.34 2.78
C GLN A 85 -8.62 -2.11 2.00
N SER A 86 -7.42 -1.60 2.31
CA SER A 86 -6.87 -0.42 1.65
C SER A 86 -6.54 -0.65 0.18
N LEU A 87 -6.09 -1.86 -0.18
CA LEU A 87 -5.77 -2.19 -1.57
C LEU A 87 -7.03 -2.48 -2.39
N ILE A 88 -7.99 -3.25 -1.86
CA ILE A 88 -9.20 -3.67 -2.59
C ILE A 88 -10.21 -2.53 -2.72
N GLY A 89 -10.38 -1.73 -1.67
CA GLY A 89 -11.35 -0.62 -1.66
C GLY A 89 -10.76 0.75 -1.96
N GLY A 90 -9.43 0.84 -2.14
CA GLY A 90 -8.71 2.09 -2.28
C GLY A 90 -8.17 2.34 -3.69
N ALA A 91 -7.65 3.55 -3.86
CA ALA A 91 -6.93 3.99 -5.06
C ALA A 91 -5.47 4.29 -4.71
N PRO A 92 -4.55 4.25 -5.68
CA PRO A 92 -3.19 4.74 -5.48
C PRO A 92 -3.22 6.22 -5.10
N ARG A 93 -2.11 6.72 -4.51
CA ARG A 93 -2.01 8.15 -4.21
C ARG A 93 -2.09 8.99 -5.49
N PRO A 94 -2.68 10.21 -5.43
CA PRO A 94 -2.93 11.02 -6.64
C PRO A 94 -1.70 11.29 -7.50
N TRP A 95 -0.52 11.40 -6.90
CA TRP A 95 0.71 11.62 -7.66
C TRP A 95 1.18 10.36 -8.41
N LEU A 96 0.80 9.19 -7.94
CA LEU A 96 1.17 7.89 -8.53
C LEU A 96 0.10 7.39 -9.52
N ASP A 97 -1.16 7.77 -9.31
CA ASP A 97 -2.33 7.33 -10.08
C ASP A 97 -2.13 7.37 -11.62
N PRO A 98 -1.51 8.39 -12.21
CA PRO A 98 -1.29 8.40 -13.67
C PRO A 98 -0.31 7.34 -14.18
N ALA A 99 0.52 6.78 -13.30
CA ALA A 99 1.59 5.84 -13.66
C ALA A 99 1.24 4.38 -13.36
N VAL A 100 0.21 4.14 -12.53
CA VAL A 100 -0.14 2.79 -12.06
C VAL A 100 -1.63 2.52 -12.17
N GLN A 101 -1.99 1.26 -11.96
CA GLN A 101 -3.38 0.82 -11.97
C GLN A 101 -3.60 -0.32 -10.97
N SER A 102 -4.81 -0.41 -10.43
CA SER A 102 -5.24 -1.51 -9.58
C SER A 102 -5.81 -2.65 -10.41
N ALA A 103 -5.49 -3.88 -10.04
CA ALA A 103 -6.15 -5.05 -10.60
C ALA A 103 -7.56 -5.27 -10.03
N PHE A 104 -7.90 -4.59 -8.93
CA PHE A 104 -9.21 -4.68 -8.30
C PHE A 104 -10.20 -3.71 -8.94
N PRO A 105 -11.25 -4.20 -9.65
CA PRO A 105 -12.34 -3.35 -10.10
C PRO A 105 -13.07 -2.69 -8.93
N GLN A 106 -13.60 -1.49 -9.13
CA GLN A 106 -14.25 -0.69 -8.06
C GLN A 106 -15.44 -1.39 -7.40
N GLU A 107 -16.15 -2.24 -8.12
CA GLU A 107 -17.29 -3.03 -7.63
C GLU A 107 -16.87 -4.22 -6.77
N VAL A 108 -15.61 -4.64 -6.82
CA VAL A 108 -15.10 -5.75 -6.01
C VAL A 108 -14.69 -5.23 -4.63
N GLN A 109 -15.26 -5.86 -3.60
CA GLN A 109 -15.05 -5.47 -2.22
C GLN A 109 -14.88 -6.72 -1.34
N LEU A 110 -14.26 -6.55 -0.18
CA LEU A 110 -14.27 -7.59 0.84
C LEU A 110 -15.72 -7.87 1.29
N ALA A 111 -16.08 -9.15 1.36
CA ALA A 111 -17.35 -9.58 1.92
C ALA A 111 -17.31 -9.75 3.44
N ARG A 112 -16.13 -9.72 4.03
CA ARG A 112 -15.89 -9.77 5.48
C ARG A 112 -14.78 -8.80 5.86
N ASP A 113 -14.90 -8.20 7.03
CA ASP A 113 -13.90 -7.28 7.59
C ASP A 113 -12.72 -8.05 8.23
N ALA A 114 -12.31 -9.17 7.62
CA ALA A 114 -11.21 -9.98 8.09
C ALA A 114 -10.59 -10.79 6.94
N VAL A 115 -9.27 -10.89 6.97
CA VAL A 115 -8.45 -11.75 6.11
C VAL A 115 -7.71 -12.73 7.03
N PRO A 116 -8.33 -13.87 7.37
CA PRO A 116 -7.67 -14.89 8.17
C PRO A 116 -6.55 -15.56 7.37
N ILE A 117 -5.48 -15.92 8.09
CA ILE A 117 -4.38 -16.72 7.55
C ILE A 117 -4.46 -18.07 8.25
N ASP A 118 -4.55 -19.13 7.47
CA ASP A 118 -4.63 -20.49 8.00
C ASP A 118 -3.23 -21.05 8.38
N PRO A 119 -3.16 -22.22 9.06
CA PRO A 119 -1.87 -22.83 9.43
C PRO A 119 -0.99 -23.19 8.23
N ASP A 120 -1.56 -23.33 7.03
CA ASP A 120 -0.85 -23.58 5.78
C ASP A 120 -0.39 -22.27 5.11
N GLN A 121 -0.39 -21.17 5.86
CA GLN A 121 0.00 -19.82 5.39
C GLN A 121 -0.82 -19.32 4.17
N ILE A 122 -2.07 -19.73 4.09
CA ILE A 122 -2.99 -19.26 3.05
C ILE A 122 -3.85 -18.13 3.60
N ALA A 123 -3.77 -16.97 2.96
CA ALA A 123 -4.66 -15.82 3.25
C ALA A 123 -6.02 -16.05 2.56
N ASP A 124 -7.08 -16.27 3.34
CA ASP A 124 -8.44 -16.46 2.82
C ASP A 124 -9.16 -15.11 2.71
N VAL A 125 -9.38 -14.69 1.48
CA VAL A 125 -9.95 -13.40 1.13
C VAL A 125 -11.36 -13.59 0.57
N ALA A 126 -12.35 -13.33 1.41
CA ALA A 126 -13.75 -13.41 0.99
C ALA A 126 -14.12 -12.15 0.20
N LEU A 127 -14.47 -12.31 -1.06
CA LEU A 127 -14.93 -11.25 -1.95
C LEU A 127 -16.44 -11.25 -2.11
N ASN A 128 -16.99 -10.11 -2.48
CA ASN A 128 -18.41 -9.97 -2.83
C ASN A 128 -18.71 -10.68 -4.18
N ARG A 129 -20.02 -10.75 -4.54
CA ARG A 129 -20.45 -11.45 -5.75
C ARG A 129 -19.99 -10.83 -7.06
N ALA A 130 -19.54 -9.57 -7.06
CA ALA A 130 -19.00 -8.93 -8.25
C ALA A 130 -17.79 -9.71 -8.82
N ALA A 131 -17.00 -10.35 -7.95
CA ALA A 131 -15.86 -11.17 -8.38
C ALA A 131 -16.23 -12.40 -9.23
N LEU A 132 -17.48 -12.87 -9.21
CA LEU A 132 -17.92 -14.04 -10.01
C LEU A 132 -17.98 -13.75 -11.53
N GLY A 133 -18.09 -12.49 -11.92
CA GLY A 133 -18.16 -12.08 -13.32
C GLY A 133 -16.83 -11.74 -13.97
N LEU A 134 -15.73 -11.85 -13.22
CA LEU A 134 -14.41 -11.47 -13.70
C LEU A 134 -13.77 -12.57 -14.55
N ASP A 135 -13.00 -12.15 -15.53
CA ASP A 135 -12.20 -13.05 -16.35
C ASP A 135 -10.99 -13.61 -15.59
N PRO A 136 -10.43 -14.75 -16.02
CA PRO A 136 -9.30 -15.39 -15.35
C PRO A 136 -8.04 -14.53 -15.25
N THR A 137 -7.80 -13.65 -16.22
CA THR A 137 -6.61 -12.76 -16.22
C THR A 137 -6.75 -11.69 -15.14
N THR A 138 -7.92 -11.09 -15.02
CA THR A 138 -8.22 -10.11 -13.95
C THR A 138 -8.07 -10.77 -12.58
N LEU A 139 -8.64 -11.95 -12.38
CA LEU A 139 -8.50 -12.71 -11.12
C LEU A 139 -7.04 -13.04 -10.80
N ALA A 140 -6.24 -13.42 -11.81
CA ALA A 140 -4.82 -13.70 -11.64
C ALA A 140 -4.05 -12.45 -11.23
N ARG A 141 -4.31 -11.30 -11.88
CA ARG A 141 -3.71 -10.00 -11.51
C ARG A 141 -4.08 -9.58 -10.10
N MET A 142 -5.35 -9.68 -9.72
CA MET A 142 -5.82 -9.38 -8.37
C MET A 142 -5.07 -10.22 -7.32
N ARG A 143 -4.94 -11.53 -7.58
CA ARG A 143 -4.23 -12.44 -6.67
C ARG A 143 -2.75 -12.06 -6.57
N THR A 144 -2.08 -11.84 -7.70
CA THR A 144 -0.66 -11.44 -7.73
C THR A 144 -0.44 -10.12 -6.99
N GLN A 145 -1.28 -9.12 -7.24
CA GLN A 145 -1.17 -7.80 -6.59
C GLN A 145 -1.32 -7.90 -5.06
N LEU A 146 -2.36 -8.61 -4.59
CA LEU A 146 -2.60 -8.75 -3.16
C LEU A 146 -1.52 -9.59 -2.47
N GLN A 147 -1.12 -10.70 -3.09
CA GLN A 147 -0.07 -11.55 -2.56
C GLN A 147 1.25 -10.79 -2.43
N ALA A 148 1.67 -10.09 -3.47
CA ALA A 148 2.88 -9.27 -3.45
C ALA A 148 2.80 -8.16 -2.38
N THR A 149 1.64 -7.53 -2.21
CA THR A 149 1.40 -6.51 -1.19
C THR A 149 1.54 -7.10 0.22
N LEU A 150 0.91 -8.23 0.51
CA LEU A 150 0.99 -8.86 1.83
C LEU A 150 2.40 -9.35 2.15
N VAL A 151 3.10 -9.93 1.18
CA VAL A 151 4.50 -10.35 1.33
C VAL A 151 5.41 -9.13 1.57
N ALA A 152 5.26 -8.05 0.79
CA ALA A 152 6.02 -6.82 0.98
C ALA A 152 5.76 -6.18 2.36
N ALA A 153 4.59 -6.38 2.91
CA ALA A 153 4.22 -5.95 4.26
C ALA A 153 4.76 -6.85 5.38
N GLY A 154 5.54 -7.89 5.06
CA GLY A 154 6.09 -8.83 6.03
C GLY A 154 5.08 -9.84 6.58
N VAL A 155 3.92 -9.97 5.95
CA VAL A 155 2.93 -10.98 6.33
C VAL A 155 3.41 -12.35 5.85
N GLN A 156 3.47 -13.31 6.77
CA GLN A 156 3.91 -14.67 6.48
C GLN A 156 2.79 -15.42 5.77
N ILE A 157 2.82 -15.46 4.45
CA ILE A 157 1.89 -16.19 3.59
C ILE A 157 2.60 -16.84 2.42
N ASP A 158 2.11 -18.00 2.01
CA ASP A 158 2.55 -18.69 0.79
C ASP A 158 1.65 -18.33 -0.40
N GLN A 159 0.35 -18.14 -0.13
CA GLN A 159 -0.60 -17.79 -1.19
C GLN A 159 -1.83 -17.03 -0.68
N VAL A 160 -2.50 -16.38 -1.61
CA VAL A 160 -3.83 -15.79 -1.43
C VAL A 160 -4.87 -16.73 -2.08
N ARG A 161 -5.95 -17.00 -1.37
CA ARG A 161 -7.12 -17.72 -1.87
C ARG A 161 -8.33 -16.81 -1.84
N PHE A 162 -8.96 -16.61 -2.99
CA PHE A 162 -10.24 -15.91 -3.06
C PHE A 162 -11.40 -16.85 -2.82
N THR A 163 -12.39 -16.39 -2.06
CA THR A 163 -13.65 -17.08 -1.86
C THR A 163 -14.84 -16.16 -2.12
N VAL A 164 -15.90 -16.67 -2.70
CA VAL A 164 -17.18 -15.97 -2.88
C VAL A 164 -18.30 -16.84 -2.34
N VAL A 165 -19.06 -16.30 -1.36
CA VAL A 165 -20.13 -17.05 -0.66
C VAL A 165 -19.60 -18.39 -0.12
N GLY A 166 -18.37 -18.42 0.39
CA GLY A 166 -17.73 -19.61 0.98
C GLY A 166 -17.24 -20.65 -0.02
N ARG A 167 -17.26 -20.38 -1.33
CA ARG A 167 -16.71 -21.25 -2.37
C ARG A 167 -15.42 -20.66 -2.91
N ALA A 168 -14.39 -21.49 -3.09
CA ALA A 168 -13.15 -21.07 -3.70
C ALA A 168 -13.39 -20.54 -5.12
N LEU A 169 -12.72 -19.43 -5.44
CA LEU A 169 -12.70 -18.84 -6.77
C LEU A 169 -11.31 -19.10 -7.35
N GLU A 170 -11.27 -19.85 -8.45
CA GLU A 170 -10.01 -20.17 -9.11
C GLU A 170 -9.35 -18.90 -9.67
N ALA A 171 -8.17 -18.62 -9.17
CA ALA A 171 -7.37 -17.50 -9.60
C ALA A 171 -5.92 -17.95 -9.80
N GLY A 172 -5.40 -17.81 -11.00
CA GLY A 172 -3.99 -18.00 -11.31
C GLY A 172 -3.11 -16.92 -10.69
N VAL A 173 -1.88 -16.85 -11.16
CA VAL A 173 -0.95 -15.74 -10.91
C VAL A 173 -0.42 -15.26 -12.27
N VAL A 174 -0.03 -13.99 -12.35
CA VAL A 174 0.72 -13.47 -13.49
C VAL A 174 2.18 -13.33 -13.12
N GLU A 175 3.05 -13.55 -14.08
CA GLU A 175 4.47 -13.23 -13.92
C GLU A 175 4.62 -11.71 -13.87
N VAL A 176 5.40 -11.24 -12.92
CA VAL A 176 5.80 -9.85 -12.82
C VAL A 176 7.31 -9.78 -12.99
N VAL A 177 7.76 -8.80 -13.75
CA VAL A 177 9.18 -8.51 -13.89
C VAL A 177 9.65 -7.93 -12.56
N THR A 178 10.37 -8.75 -11.79
CA THR A 178 11.15 -8.26 -10.67
C THR A 178 12.46 -7.74 -11.25
N ASP A 179 12.61 -6.41 -11.29
CA ASP A 179 13.94 -5.83 -11.40
C ASP A 179 14.71 -6.19 -10.12
N THR A 180 15.22 -7.40 -10.05
CA THR A 180 16.47 -7.62 -9.33
C THR A 180 17.50 -6.86 -10.14
N ALA A 181 17.62 -5.60 -9.79
CA ALA A 181 18.61 -4.76 -10.42
C ALA A 181 19.99 -5.33 -10.09
N ASP A 182 20.55 -6.01 -11.07
CA ASP A 182 21.95 -5.76 -11.40
C ASP A 182 22.09 -4.30 -11.91
N ALA A 183 21.31 -3.41 -11.32
CA ALA A 183 21.40 -1.99 -11.51
C ALA A 183 22.69 -1.57 -10.83
N GLY A 184 23.76 -1.56 -11.59
CA GLY A 184 25.02 -1.03 -11.15
C GLY A 184 24.82 0.32 -10.50
N SER A 185 25.69 0.68 -9.57
CA SER A 185 25.64 1.99 -8.94
C SER A 185 25.75 3.09 -9.99
N LEU A 186 24.90 4.10 -9.93
CA LEU A 186 25.06 5.30 -10.75
C LEU A 186 26.33 6.03 -10.24
N VAL A 187 27.26 6.30 -11.13
CA VAL A 187 28.54 6.93 -10.80
C VAL A 187 28.88 8.02 -11.80
N ILE A 188 29.61 9.01 -11.30
CA ILE A 188 30.32 9.98 -12.15
C ILE A 188 31.79 9.73 -11.96
N LYS A 189 32.50 9.43 -13.03
CA LYS A 189 33.95 9.28 -13.03
C LYS A 189 34.53 9.91 -14.28
N ASP A 190 35.54 10.75 -14.12
CA ASP A 190 36.23 11.44 -15.21
C ASP A 190 35.27 12.20 -16.16
N GLY A 191 34.21 12.81 -15.60
CA GLY A 191 33.18 13.53 -16.34
C GLY A 191 32.15 12.65 -17.02
N THR A 192 32.24 11.32 -16.93
CA THR A 192 31.26 10.40 -17.51
C THR A 192 30.28 9.95 -16.46
N PHE A 193 28.98 10.23 -16.67
CA PHE A 193 27.87 9.69 -15.88
C PHE A 193 27.39 8.36 -16.48
N GLY A 194 27.30 7.34 -15.64
CA GLY A 194 26.94 6.00 -16.12
C GLY A 194 26.62 5.02 -14.99
N MET A 195 26.30 3.81 -15.38
CA MET A 195 26.10 2.68 -14.47
C MET A 195 27.41 1.89 -14.30
N LEU A 196 27.82 1.69 -13.06
CA LEU A 196 28.97 0.85 -12.70
C LEU A 196 28.48 -0.60 -12.51
N VAL A 197 28.82 -1.46 -13.45
CA VAL A 197 28.53 -2.90 -13.40
C VAL A 197 29.83 -3.68 -13.56
N GLY A 198 30.12 -4.57 -12.63
CA GLY A 198 31.34 -5.40 -12.71
C GLY A 198 32.67 -4.64 -12.73
N GLY A 199 32.70 -3.37 -12.28
CA GLY A 199 33.87 -2.50 -12.29
C GLY A 199 34.03 -1.63 -13.53
N GLU A 200 33.16 -1.77 -14.52
CA GLU A 200 33.12 -0.95 -15.73
C GLU A 200 31.95 0.03 -15.71
N ILE A 201 32.16 1.23 -16.28
CA ILE A 201 31.12 2.25 -16.38
C ILE A 201 30.50 2.18 -17.76
N THR A 202 29.21 1.89 -17.83
CA THR A 202 28.40 2.01 -19.03
C THR A 202 27.76 3.39 -19.06
N PRO A 203 28.14 4.29 -19.99
CA PRO A 203 27.57 5.63 -20.08
C PRO A 203 26.06 5.59 -20.34
N ILE A 204 25.31 6.51 -19.72
CA ILE A 204 23.88 6.69 -20.02
C ILE A 204 23.77 7.71 -21.16
N PRO A 205 23.23 7.34 -22.34
CA PRO A 205 23.08 8.24 -23.47
C PRO A 205 22.23 9.47 -23.11
N GLY A 206 22.69 10.66 -23.51
CA GLY A 206 21.98 11.91 -23.31
C GLY A 206 22.13 12.58 -21.96
N VAL A 207 22.98 12.07 -21.08
CA VAL A 207 23.28 12.66 -19.75
C VAL A 207 24.70 13.22 -19.67
N THR A 208 25.54 12.95 -20.62
CA THR A 208 26.87 13.56 -20.78
C THR A 208 26.82 14.65 -21.83
N ASP A 209 27.45 15.81 -21.52
CA ASP A 209 27.67 16.92 -22.47
C ASP A 209 28.29 16.47 -23.78
#